data_1f46dcc65a7a8e96cd99b2a79617da1f
#
_entry.id   1f46dcc65a7a8e96cd99b2a79617da1f
#
_cell.length_a   1.000
_cell.length_b   1.000
_cell.length_c   1.000
_cell.angle_alpha   90.00
_cell.angle_beta   90.00
_cell.angle_gamma   90.00
#
_symmetry.space_group_name_H-M   'P 1'
#
loop_
_entity.id
_entity.type
_entity.pdbx_description
1 polymer ?
#
loop_
_entity_poly.entity_id
_entity_poly.type
_entity_poly.pdbx_seq_one_letter_code
_entity_poly.pdbx_strand_id
1 'polypeptide(L)'
;MDYVTTINTEHSTYSATDPKRTLIRMTRGRLVAGWIYFPSGPAGHLHMTVLRAAYQVAPIDPQQGYALDDAVVTLAPGFDLHQPPYQLTILTWNTSTLYDHTLTISLTLDPFFGKPPKRPFLSSLFPSLRKNKVEL
;
A
#
# COMPACT_ATOMS: atom_id res chain seq x y z
N MET A 1 -4.57 10.37 3.20
CA MET A 1 -3.18 10.61 2.73
C MET A 1 -2.84 9.63 1.63
N ASP A 2 -2.40 10.14 0.52
CA ASP A 2 -2.02 9.32 -0.62
C ASP A 2 -0.52 9.36 -0.84
N TYR A 3 0.05 8.18 -1.06
CA TYR A 3 1.47 8.01 -1.38
C TYR A 3 1.55 7.41 -2.77
N VAL A 4 2.13 8.15 -3.70
CA VAL A 4 2.26 7.72 -5.09
C VAL A 4 3.74 7.60 -5.45
N THR A 5 4.11 6.47 -6.00
CA THR A 5 5.49 6.20 -6.38
C THR A 5 5.52 5.48 -7.72
N THR A 6 6.37 5.97 -8.63
CA THR A 6 6.67 5.29 -9.89
C THR A 6 8.02 4.60 -9.75
N ILE A 7 8.05 3.30 -10.09
CA ILE A 7 9.23 2.46 -9.95
C ILE A 7 9.65 1.99 -11.33
N ASN A 8 10.88 2.34 -11.73
CA ASN A 8 11.52 1.80 -12.92
C ASN A 8 12.38 0.61 -12.53
N THR A 9 12.21 -0.51 -13.22
CA THR A 9 12.98 -1.73 -12.98
C THR A 9 13.74 -2.10 -14.24
N GLU A 10 15.06 -1.98 -14.16
CA GLU A 10 15.96 -2.14 -15.29
C GLU A 10 16.02 -3.62 -15.71
N HIS A 11 16.14 -3.83 -17.04
CA HIS A 11 16.33 -5.17 -17.58
C HIS A 11 17.69 -5.74 -17.17
N SER A 12 17.79 -7.06 -17.09
CA SER A 12 19.03 -7.79 -16.82
C SER A 12 19.75 -7.40 -15.51
N THR A 13 19.06 -6.73 -14.59
CA THR A 13 19.64 -6.22 -13.35
C THR A 13 19.04 -6.91 -12.14
N TYR A 14 17.73 -7.09 -12.10
CA TYR A 14 17.01 -7.63 -10.96
C TYR A 14 16.29 -8.93 -11.33
N SER A 15 16.29 -9.88 -10.40
CA SER A 15 15.65 -11.18 -10.56
C SER A 15 14.75 -11.49 -9.37
N ALA A 16 14.00 -12.57 -9.44
CA ALA A 16 13.15 -13.01 -8.34
C ALA A 16 13.94 -13.29 -7.04
N THR A 17 15.19 -13.70 -7.17
CA THR A 17 16.08 -13.99 -6.02
C THR A 17 16.85 -12.75 -5.56
N ASP A 18 16.95 -11.73 -6.39
CA ASP A 18 17.62 -10.46 -6.07
C ASP A 18 16.78 -9.30 -6.63
N PRO A 19 15.59 -9.04 -6.06
CA PRO A 19 14.70 -8.01 -6.55
C PRO A 19 15.15 -6.61 -6.16
N LYS A 20 14.65 -5.63 -6.91
CA LYS A 20 14.79 -4.23 -6.53
C LYS A 20 13.88 -3.94 -5.34
N ARG A 21 14.42 -3.30 -4.31
CA ARG A 21 13.68 -2.91 -3.11
C ARG A 21 13.41 -1.42 -3.12
N THR A 22 12.15 -1.05 -3.09
CA THR A 22 11.74 0.35 -2.99
C THR A 22 10.94 0.52 -1.70
N LEU A 23 11.41 1.41 -0.82
CA LEU A 23 10.72 1.70 0.43
C LEU A 23 9.72 2.84 0.22
N ILE A 24 8.49 2.63 0.65
CA ILE A 24 7.49 3.69 0.73
C ILE A 24 7.31 4.00 2.20
N ARG A 25 7.84 5.13 2.63
CA ARG A 25 7.74 5.60 4.01
C ARG A 25 6.45 6.37 4.19
N MET A 26 5.72 6.03 5.23
CA MET A 26 4.42 6.60 5.55
C MET A 26 4.40 7.11 6.99
N THR A 27 3.23 7.37 7.52
CA THR A 27 3.03 7.67 8.93
C THR A 27 2.23 6.55 9.57
N ARG A 28 2.04 6.65 10.89
CA ARG A 28 1.12 5.76 11.60
C ARG A 28 -0.29 5.92 11.03
N GLY A 29 -1.00 4.83 10.87
CA GLY A 29 -2.37 4.84 10.39
C GLY A 29 -2.80 3.48 9.87
N ARG A 30 -3.97 3.45 9.25
CA ARG A 30 -4.48 2.26 8.56
C ARG A 30 -4.37 2.42 7.06
N LEU A 31 -3.80 1.44 6.42
CA LEU A 31 -3.78 1.37 4.97
C LEU A 31 -5.13 0.85 4.48
N VAL A 32 -5.92 1.74 3.89
CA VAL A 32 -7.33 1.46 3.57
C VAL A 32 -7.57 1.10 2.12
N ALA A 33 -6.73 1.59 1.22
CA ALA A 33 -6.88 1.36 -0.22
C ALA A 33 -5.56 1.55 -0.94
N GLY A 34 -5.54 1.12 -2.19
CA GLY A 34 -4.43 1.37 -3.09
C GLY A 34 -4.71 0.83 -4.48
N TRP A 35 -3.84 1.18 -5.40
CA TRP A 35 -3.86 0.60 -6.74
C TRP A 35 -2.44 0.55 -7.30
N ILE A 36 -2.25 -0.38 -8.22
CA ILE A 36 -1.00 -0.54 -8.96
C ILE A 36 -1.33 -0.46 -10.44
N TYR A 37 -0.66 0.43 -11.15
CA TYR A 37 -0.81 0.58 -12.59
C TYR A 37 0.39 0.00 -13.31
N PHE A 38 0.11 -1.01 -14.14
CA PHE A 38 1.05 -1.56 -15.10
C PHE A 38 0.76 -0.95 -16.47
N PRO A 39 1.62 -0.08 -17.00
CA PRO A 39 1.41 0.45 -18.34
C PRO A 39 1.53 -0.63 -19.40
N SER A 40 1.11 -0.32 -20.61
CA SER A 40 1.34 -1.20 -21.76
C SER A 40 2.84 -1.29 -22.04
N GLY A 41 3.33 -2.50 -22.25
CA GLY A 41 4.73 -2.76 -22.57
C GLY A 41 5.37 -3.90 -21.81
N PRO A 42 5.16 -4.07 -20.49
CA PRO A 42 5.79 -5.14 -19.73
C PRO A 42 5.45 -6.55 -20.17
N ALA A 43 4.27 -6.80 -20.69
CA ALA A 43 3.85 -8.10 -21.24
C ALA A 43 4.11 -9.28 -20.28
N GLY A 44 3.93 -9.06 -18.97
CA GLY A 44 4.19 -10.06 -17.94
C GLY A 44 5.64 -10.19 -17.50
N HIS A 45 6.55 -9.39 -18.03
CA HIS A 45 7.97 -9.43 -17.62
C HIS A 45 8.26 -8.66 -16.33
N LEU A 46 7.48 -7.62 -16.03
CA LEU A 46 7.65 -6.85 -14.81
C LEU A 46 6.84 -7.49 -13.68
N HIS A 47 7.52 -7.92 -12.64
CA HIS A 47 6.93 -8.57 -11.47
C HIS A 47 7.00 -7.64 -10.27
N MET A 48 6.01 -7.74 -9.39
CA MET A 48 5.93 -6.91 -8.21
C MET A 48 5.27 -7.64 -7.04
N THR A 49 5.81 -7.44 -5.85
CA THR A 49 5.19 -7.84 -4.59
C THR A 49 5.28 -6.72 -3.58
N VAL A 50 4.39 -6.71 -2.61
CA VAL A 50 4.36 -5.75 -1.51
C VAL A 50 4.64 -6.47 -0.21
N LEU A 51 5.63 -6.00 0.54
CA LEU A 51 6.00 -6.56 1.83
C LEU A 51 5.78 -5.53 2.94
N ARG A 52 5.37 -6.04 4.09
CA ARG A 52 5.50 -5.33 5.36
C ARG A 52 6.49 -6.09 6.23
N ALA A 53 7.63 -5.46 6.55
CA ALA A 53 8.77 -6.13 7.16
C ALA A 53 9.14 -7.39 6.35
N ALA A 54 9.10 -8.58 6.95
CA ALA A 54 9.40 -9.83 6.27
C ALA A 54 8.19 -10.54 5.65
N TYR A 55 6.98 -9.96 5.78
CA TYR A 55 5.75 -10.61 5.36
C TYR A 55 5.23 -10.01 4.06
N GLN A 56 4.87 -10.88 3.12
CA GLN A 56 4.21 -10.46 1.90
C GLN A 56 2.74 -10.18 2.18
N VAL A 57 2.29 -8.97 1.83
CA VAL A 57 0.92 -8.53 2.06
C VAL A 57 0.09 -8.42 0.78
N ALA A 58 0.75 -8.34 -0.37
CA ALA A 58 0.07 -8.34 -1.65
C ALA A 58 0.99 -8.84 -2.77
N PRO A 59 0.57 -9.80 -3.59
CA PRO A 59 -0.58 -10.67 -3.34
C PRO A 59 -0.38 -11.52 -2.07
N ILE A 60 -1.46 -12.07 -1.53
CA ILE A 60 -1.40 -12.82 -0.27
C ILE A 60 -0.56 -14.09 -0.40
N ASP A 61 -0.63 -14.77 -1.54
CA ASP A 61 0.18 -15.96 -1.78
C ASP A 61 1.66 -15.58 -1.90
N PRO A 62 2.52 -16.01 -0.97
CA PRO A 62 3.92 -15.61 -0.95
C PRO A 62 4.74 -16.16 -2.13
N GLN A 63 4.22 -17.10 -2.89
CA GLN A 63 4.88 -17.63 -4.08
C GLN A 63 4.48 -16.89 -5.35
N GLN A 64 3.54 -15.98 -5.27
CA GLN A 64 3.04 -15.23 -6.41
C GLN A 64 3.46 -13.77 -6.34
N GLY A 65 3.52 -13.14 -7.52
CA GLY A 65 3.68 -11.71 -7.69
C GLY A 65 2.70 -11.22 -8.75
N TYR A 66 2.45 -9.92 -8.76
CA TYR A 66 1.71 -9.32 -9.87
C TYR A 66 2.65 -9.20 -11.08
N ALA A 67 2.18 -9.63 -12.24
CA ALA A 67 2.94 -9.54 -13.50
C ALA A 67 1.95 -9.29 -14.63
N LEU A 68 1.58 -8.03 -14.82
CA LEU A 68 0.49 -7.64 -15.71
C LEU A 68 0.98 -6.69 -16.81
N ASP A 69 0.10 -6.43 -17.75
CA ASP A 69 0.32 -5.52 -18.86
C ASP A 69 -0.95 -4.73 -19.11
N ASP A 70 -0.82 -3.41 -19.25
CA ASP A 70 -1.94 -2.49 -19.49
C ASP A 70 -3.13 -2.75 -18.52
N ALA A 71 -2.84 -2.79 -17.24
CA ALA A 71 -3.82 -3.17 -16.23
C ALA A 71 -3.63 -2.40 -14.94
N VAL A 72 -4.72 -2.26 -14.19
CA VAL A 72 -4.74 -1.71 -12.84
C VAL A 72 -5.18 -2.79 -11.87
N VAL A 73 -4.39 -2.97 -10.81
CA VAL A 73 -4.74 -3.84 -9.69
C VAL A 73 -5.24 -2.95 -8.56
N THR A 74 -6.44 -3.22 -8.08
CA THR A 74 -6.98 -2.54 -6.89
C THR A 74 -6.57 -3.30 -5.65
N LEU A 75 -6.03 -2.58 -4.67
CA LEU A 75 -5.63 -3.12 -3.38
C LEU A 75 -6.61 -2.66 -2.30
N ALA A 76 -7.02 -3.59 -1.46
CA ALA A 76 -7.85 -3.30 -0.29
C ALA A 76 -7.23 -3.99 0.93
N PRO A 77 -6.04 -3.58 1.36
CA PRO A 77 -5.27 -4.31 2.35
C PRO A 77 -5.88 -4.31 3.74
N GLY A 78 -6.49 -3.19 4.18
CA GLY A 78 -7.21 -3.12 5.44
C GLY A 78 -6.35 -3.43 6.67
N PHE A 79 -5.05 -3.17 6.66
CA PHE A 79 -4.19 -3.43 7.81
C PHE A 79 -3.61 -2.15 8.41
N ASP A 80 -3.22 -2.25 9.69
CA ASP A 80 -2.75 -1.13 10.47
C ASP A 80 -1.23 -1.04 10.48
N LEU A 81 -0.73 0.19 10.29
CA LEU A 81 0.64 0.57 10.57
C LEU A 81 0.66 1.25 11.95
N HIS A 82 0.64 0.47 13.02
CA HIS A 82 0.53 1.00 14.38
C HIS A 82 1.84 0.97 15.16
N GLN A 83 2.87 0.32 14.60
CA GLN A 83 4.21 0.26 15.16
C GLN A 83 5.26 0.60 14.11
N PRO A 84 6.34 1.28 14.48
CA PRO A 84 7.43 1.54 13.54
C PRO A 84 8.13 0.24 13.10
N PRO A 85 8.70 0.20 11.91
CA PRO A 85 8.72 1.27 10.92
C PRO A 85 7.40 1.39 10.16
N TYR A 86 6.94 2.62 9.94
CA TYR A 86 5.72 2.89 9.18
C TYR A 86 6.02 2.93 7.70
N GLN A 87 6.28 1.77 7.11
CA GLN A 87 6.70 1.68 5.72
C GLN A 87 6.29 0.35 5.10
N LEU A 88 6.20 0.36 3.77
CA LEU A 88 6.10 -0.85 2.96
C LEU A 88 7.31 -0.97 2.08
N THR A 89 7.69 -2.20 1.79
CA THR A 89 8.74 -2.51 0.83
C THR A 89 8.10 -3.08 -0.43
N ILE A 90 8.40 -2.47 -1.56
CA ILE A 90 7.96 -2.96 -2.86
C ILE A 90 9.13 -3.69 -3.49
N LEU A 91 8.94 -4.97 -3.79
CA LEU A 91 9.91 -5.76 -4.53
C LEU A 91 9.49 -5.79 -6.00
N THR A 92 10.42 -5.45 -6.88
CA THR A 92 10.19 -5.54 -8.32
C THR A 92 11.36 -6.24 -8.99
N TRP A 93 11.06 -7.01 -10.02
CA TRP A 93 12.08 -7.60 -10.88
C TRP A 93 11.55 -7.69 -12.30
N ASN A 94 12.45 -7.72 -13.24
CA ASN A 94 12.15 -7.65 -14.67
C ASN A 94 12.80 -8.81 -15.38
N THR A 95 11.99 -9.69 -15.97
CA THR A 95 12.49 -10.84 -16.72
C THR A 95 12.82 -10.51 -18.17
N SER A 96 12.53 -9.29 -18.65
CA SER A 96 12.97 -8.83 -19.96
C SER A 96 14.49 -8.69 -19.99
N THR A 97 15.09 -9.07 -21.10
CA THR A 97 16.53 -8.90 -21.33
C THR A 97 16.84 -7.66 -22.17
N LEU A 98 15.81 -6.95 -22.66
CA LEU A 98 15.95 -5.87 -23.62
C LEU A 98 15.43 -4.52 -23.11
N TYR A 99 14.36 -4.51 -22.31
CA TYR A 99 13.64 -3.30 -21.98
C TYR A 99 13.45 -3.11 -20.48
N ASP A 100 13.68 -1.90 -20.03
CA ASP A 100 13.28 -1.46 -18.70
C ASP A 100 11.76 -1.29 -18.67
N HIS A 101 11.14 -1.56 -17.52
CA HIS A 101 9.71 -1.41 -17.34
C HIS A 101 9.40 -0.63 -16.09
N THR A 102 8.32 0.16 -16.13
CA THR A 102 7.87 0.97 -15.00
C THR A 102 6.49 0.53 -14.55
N LEU A 103 6.22 0.75 -13.27
CA LEU A 103 4.88 0.68 -12.71
C LEU A 103 4.67 1.85 -11.75
N THR A 104 3.42 2.15 -11.48
CA THR A 104 3.05 3.18 -10.49
C THR A 104 2.19 2.53 -9.43
N ILE A 105 2.51 2.80 -8.17
CA ILE A 105 1.72 2.36 -7.03
C ILE A 105 1.19 3.58 -6.29
N SER A 106 -0.08 3.54 -5.91
CA SER A 106 -0.72 4.52 -5.04
C SER A 106 -1.31 3.83 -3.84
N LEU A 107 -1.03 4.36 -2.66
CA LEU A 107 -1.50 3.82 -1.40
C LEU A 107 -2.21 4.93 -0.62
N THR A 108 -3.38 4.62 -0.07
CA THR A 108 -4.16 5.56 0.72
C THR A 108 -4.13 5.14 2.18
N LEU A 109 -3.65 6.03 3.03
CA LEU A 109 -3.53 5.84 4.48
C LEU A 109 -4.53 6.72 5.21
N ASP A 110 -5.25 6.14 6.17
CA ASP A 110 -6.05 6.88 7.14
C ASP A 110 -5.23 7.04 8.43
N PRO A 111 -4.70 8.24 8.70
CA PRO A 111 -3.84 8.45 9.87
C PRO A 111 -4.60 8.50 11.18
N PHE A 112 -5.92 8.64 11.13
CA PHE A 112 -6.78 8.76 12.31
C PHE A 112 -7.43 7.45 12.72
N PHE A 113 -7.22 6.39 11.95
CA PHE A 113 -7.81 5.10 12.27
C PHE A 113 -7.30 4.58 13.61
N GLY A 114 -8.22 4.03 14.43
CA GLY A 114 -7.89 3.48 15.73
C GLY A 114 -7.68 4.52 16.83
N LYS A 115 -7.74 5.81 16.53
CA LYS A 115 -7.78 6.87 17.54
C LYS A 115 -9.23 7.18 17.88
N PRO A 116 -9.56 7.37 19.18
CA PRO A 116 -10.89 7.84 19.51
C PRO A 116 -11.12 9.18 18.81
N PRO A 117 -12.28 9.36 18.13
CA PRO A 117 -12.57 10.62 17.50
C PRO A 117 -12.56 11.72 18.56
N LYS A 118 -12.02 12.88 18.20
CA LYS A 118 -12.19 14.07 19.03
C LYS A 118 -13.68 14.21 19.29
N ARG A 119 -14.04 14.55 20.54
CA ARG A 119 -15.44 14.77 20.88
C ARG A 119 -16.12 15.56 19.78
N PRO A 120 -17.23 15.06 19.23
CA PRO A 120 -17.96 15.84 18.26
C PRO A 120 -18.29 17.21 18.84
N PHE A 121 -18.15 18.23 18.04
CA PHE A 121 -18.45 19.61 18.44
C PHE A 121 -19.83 19.72 19.11
N LEU A 122 -20.83 19.02 18.59
CA LEU A 122 -22.18 19.02 19.12
C LEU A 122 -22.28 18.42 20.52
N SER A 123 -21.50 17.40 20.86
CA SER A 123 -21.56 16.81 22.20
C SER A 123 -20.92 17.69 23.27
N SER A 124 -20.02 18.60 22.89
CA SER A 124 -19.47 19.59 23.82
C SER A 124 -20.41 20.77 24.04
N LEU A 125 -21.28 21.10 23.07
CA LEU A 125 -22.27 22.16 23.16
C LEU A 125 -23.56 21.74 23.87
N PHE A 126 -23.87 20.44 23.89
CA PHE A 126 -25.12 19.93 24.44
C PHE A 126 -24.86 18.85 25.49
N PRO A 127 -24.25 19.22 26.65
CA PRO A 127 -23.96 18.23 27.69
C PRO A 127 -25.22 17.60 28.28
N SER A 128 -26.36 18.27 28.18
CA SER A 128 -27.66 17.76 28.67
C SER A 128 -28.13 16.53 27.84
N LEU A 129 -27.84 16.47 26.56
CA LEU A 129 -28.15 15.31 25.73
C LEU A 129 -27.34 14.07 26.12
N ARG A 130 -26.12 14.27 26.65
CA ARG A 130 -25.32 13.18 27.15
C ARG A 130 -25.90 12.59 28.44
N LYS A 131 -26.40 13.43 29.34
CA LYS A 131 -27.04 12.98 30.58
C LYS A 131 -28.25 12.12 30.26
N ASN A 132 -29.07 12.54 29.32
CA ASN A 132 -30.27 11.79 28.93
C ASN A 132 -29.93 10.42 28.35
N LYS A 133 -28.84 10.31 27.65
CA LYS A 133 -28.37 9.02 27.14
C LYS A 133 -27.88 8.08 28.24
N VAL A 134 -27.32 8.60 29.29
CA VAL A 134 -26.79 7.81 30.41
C VAL A 134 -27.92 7.32 31.33
N GLU A 135 -29.00 8.07 31.45
CA GLU A 135 -30.16 7.74 32.28
C GLU A 135 -31.08 6.70 31.65
N LEU A 136 -30.95 6.47 30.35
CA LEU A 136 -31.69 5.44 29.64
C LEU A 136 -31.04 4.07 29.76
#